data_0103778b56085038f6ef72d8d20f8f59
#
_entry.id   0103778b56085038f6ef72d8d20f8f59
#
_cell.length_a   1.000
_cell.length_b   1.000
_cell.length_c   1.000
_cell.angle_alpha   90.00
_cell.angle_beta   90.00
_cell.angle_gamma   90.00
#
_symmetry.space_group_name_H-M   'P 1'
#
loop_
_entity.id
_entity.type
_entity.pdbx_description
1 polymer ?
#
loop_
_entity_poly.entity_id
_entity_poly.type
_entity_poly.pdbx_seq_one_letter_code
_entity_poly.pdbx_strand_id
1 'polypeptide(L)'
;KRIPTRVKTWQMPAFSAIADTIAFTDTAMLNYHDIDWQQRYSMSSTTNGNVLVSPIASRIVQDRLYTIDDPFAWCWSPYVVTPQQQRYFNTTTPFSSVAYKKGFVSGHEENDISFLFTGNIGKPLNLGVEMDYLNSVGHYANTAGKLYRGSVWGSYNGAHYSMHASFGWSQLSSFDNGGLQDVTDLNSSLNPEDLPTRLNAMTAYRYLSGYLHNQYAITKEREYTNSIEVIEDGKRVYKDTIKVEHIPLMTF
;
A
#
# COMPACT_ATOMS: atom_id res chain seq x y z
N LYS A 1 24.58 -16.58 -14.84
CA LYS A 1 24.28 -16.42 -13.41
C LYS A 1 23.08 -15.48 -13.31
N ARG A 2 21.90 -15.97 -12.86
CA ARG A 2 20.71 -15.10 -12.68
C ARG A 2 21.01 -14.11 -11.56
N ILE A 3 20.86 -12.82 -11.84
CA ILE A 3 20.93 -11.78 -10.81
C ILE A 3 19.68 -11.95 -9.94
N PRO A 4 19.82 -12.11 -8.62
CA PRO A 4 18.63 -12.22 -7.76
C PRO A 4 17.83 -10.92 -7.85
N THR A 5 16.54 -11.05 -8.10
CA THR A 5 15.62 -9.92 -8.08
C THR A 5 15.58 -9.36 -6.67
N ARG A 6 15.98 -8.09 -6.51
CA ARG A 6 15.89 -7.38 -5.25
C ARG A 6 14.91 -6.23 -5.44
N VAL A 7 13.87 -6.23 -4.65
CA VAL A 7 12.86 -5.16 -4.60
C VAL A 7 12.94 -4.53 -3.23
N LYS A 8 13.44 -3.29 -3.18
CA LYS A 8 13.46 -2.48 -1.96
C LYS A 8 12.22 -1.60 -1.94
N THR A 9 11.63 -1.41 -0.77
CA THR A 9 10.48 -0.52 -0.58
C THR A 9 10.70 0.37 0.63
N TRP A 10 10.15 1.59 0.57
CA TRP A 10 10.15 2.56 1.66
C TRP A 10 8.92 3.45 1.57
N GLN A 11 8.65 4.17 2.65
CA GLN A 11 7.60 5.19 2.73
C GLN A 11 8.23 6.54 3.10
N MET A 12 7.56 7.62 2.74
CA MET A 12 7.96 8.98 3.14
C MET A 12 7.04 9.45 4.25
N PRO A 13 7.55 9.63 5.50
CA PRO A 13 6.75 10.13 6.60
C PRO A 13 6.29 11.58 6.33
N ALA A 14 5.12 11.95 6.85
CA ALA A 14 4.50 13.26 6.59
C ALA A 14 5.34 14.47 7.04
N PHE A 15 6.16 14.29 8.07
CA PHE A 15 6.89 15.37 8.73
C PHE A 15 8.41 15.17 8.77
N SER A 16 8.92 14.20 8.04
CA SER A 16 10.36 13.91 7.98
C SER A 16 10.86 13.95 6.55
N ALA A 17 11.99 14.60 6.35
CA ALA A 17 12.73 14.56 5.08
C ALA A 17 13.48 13.23 4.87
N ILE A 18 13.49 12.38 5.87
CA ILE A 18 14.21 11.09 5.85
C ILE A 18 13.19 10.00 5.55
N ALA A 19 13.47 9.19 4.53
CA ALA A 19 12.66 8.01 4.23
C ALA A 19 12.61 7.06 5.44
N ASP A 20 11.45 6.46 5.65
CA ASP A 20 11.29 5.42 6.65
C ASP A 20 12.09 4.16 6.27
N THR A 21 12.10 3.18 7.16
CA THR A 21 12.94 1.99 7.04
C THR A 21 12.80 1.33 5.67
N ILE A 22 13.93 1.14 4.99
CA ILE A 22 13.98 0.39 3.74
C ILE A 22 13.79 -1.09 4.07
N ALA A 23 12.73 -1.67 3.56
CA ALA A 23 12.46 -3.09 3.66
C ALA A 23 12.63 -3.80 2.30
N PHE A 24 12.85 -5.10 2.32
CA PHE A 24 12.76 -5.90 1.11
C PHE A 24 11.33 -6.40 0.94
N THR A 25 10.79 -6.22 -0.25
CA THR A 25 9.47 -6.76 -0.58
C THR A 25 9.54 -8.29 -0.61
N ASP A 26 8.54 -8.93 -0.04
CA ASP A 26 8.37 -10.38 -0.14
C ASP A 26 7.96 -10.76 -1.57
N THR A 27 8.97 -11.18 -2.34
CA THR A 27 8.77 -11.63 -3.73
C THR A 27 8.43 -13.12 -3.84
N ALA A 28 8.46 -13.83 -2.72
CA ALA A 28 8.18 -15.27 -2.65
C ALA A 28 6.76 -15.58 -2.14
N MET A 29 5.97 -14.56 -1.85
CA MET A 29 4.61 -14.68 -1.30
C MET A 29 4.55 -15.48 0.01
N LEU A 30 5.58 -15.37 0.84
CA LEU A 30 5.64 -16.03 2.15
C LEU A 30 4.63 -15.44 3.12
N ASN A 31 4.34 -14.14 2.99
CA ASN A 31 3.38 -13.41 3.79
C ASN A 31 2.07 -13.19 3.01
N TYR A 32 1.42 -14.27 2.58
CA TYR A 32 0.15 -14.19 1.83
C TYR A 32 -0.99 -13.50 2.62
N HIS A 33 -0.86 -13.40 3.93
CA HIS A 33 -1.80 -12.67 4.80
C HIS A 33 -1.83 -11.17 4.53
N ASP A 34 -0.76 -10.58 3.98
CA ASP A 34 -0.70 -9.15 3.64
C ASP A 34 -1.68 -8.77 2.51
N ILE A 35 -2.29 -9.77 1.85
CA ILE A 35 -3.36 -9.55 0.88
C ILE A 35 -4.67 -9.18 1.56
N ASP A 36 -4.88 -9.62 2.80
CA ASP A 36 -6.09 -9.31 3.55
C ASP A 36 -6.09 -7.87 4.06
N TRP A 37 -7.16 -7.13 3.78
CA TRP A 37 -7.33 -5.74 4.21
C TRP A 37 -7.17 -5.54 5.70
N GLN A 38 -7.66 -6.47 6.51
CA GLN A 38 -7.56 -6.41 7.96
C GLN A 38 -6.10 -6.51 8.41
N GLN A 39 -5.35 -7.47 7.88
CA GLN A 39 -3.96 -7.71 8.26
C GLN A 39 -3.00 -6.68 7.64
N ARG A 40 -3.31 -6.17 6.45
CA ARG A 40 -2.56 -5.08 5.83
C ARG A 40 -2.61 -3.80 6.69
N TYR A 41 -3.71 -3.59 7.39
CA TYR A 41 -3.89 -2.44 8.27
C TYR A 41 -3.16 -2.60 9.60
N SER A 42 -3.37 -3.71 10.30
CA SER A 42 -2.70 -4.05 11.57
C SER A 42 -2.88 -5.53 11.87
N MET A 43 -1.87 -6.15 12.46
CA MET A 43 -1.93 -7.56 12.90
C MET A 43 -3.03 -7.82 13.93
N SER A 44 -3.51 -6.79 14.62
CA SER A 44 -4.59 -6.90 15.62
C SER A 44 -5.87 -6.19 15.18
N SER A 45 -6.07 -6.01 13.89
CA SER A 45 -7.28 -5.37 13.38
C SER A 45 -8.50 -6.28 13.51
N THR A 46 -9.64 -5.63 13.69
CA THR A 46 -10.95 -6.31 13.82
C THR A 46 -12.00 -5.54 13.02
N THR A 47 -12.95 -6.29 12.49
CA THR A 47 -14.16 -5.74 11.86
C THR A 47 -15.37 -6.52 12.37
N ASN A 48 -16.53 -5.89 12.42
CA ASN A 48 -17.78 -6.49 12.90
C ASN A 48 -18.73 -6.87 11.77
N GLY A 49 -18.26 -7.09 10.57
CA GLY A 49 -19.12 -7.40 9.44
C GLY A 49 -18.36 -7.41 8.13
N ASN A 50 -19.08 -7.12 7.06
CA ASN A 50 -18.50 -7.06 5.74
C ASN A 50 -17.39 -6.03 5.64
N VAL A 51 -16.40 -6.33 4.85
CA VAL A 51 -15.40 -5.36 4.44
C VAL A 51 -16.11 -4.17 3.77
N LEU A 52 -15.66 -2.96 4.06
CA LEU A 52 -16.20 -1.66 3.62
C LEU A 52 -17.47 -1.17 4.32
N VAL A 53 -18.36 -2.04 4.75
CA VAL A 53 -19.59 -1.65 5.48
C VAL A 53 -19.29 -1.45 6.95
N SER A 54 -18.42 -2.28 7.51
CA SER A 54 -17.97 -2.16 8.89
C SER A 54 -16.58 -1.54 8.96
N PRO A 55 -16.36 -0.59 9.88
CA PRO A 55 -15.04 0.00 10.06
C PRO A 55 -14.01 -1.05 10.49
N ILE A 56 -12.81 -0.93 9.97
CA ILE A 56 -11.66 -1.68 10.46
C ILE A 56 -11.04 -0.88 11.60
N ALA A 57 -10.90 -1.51 12.75
CA ALA A 57 -10.24 -0.90 13.90
C ALA A 57 -9.09 -1.76 14.40
N SER A 58 -7.97 -1.13 14.74
CA SER A 58 -6.88 -1.81 15.45
C SER A 58 -7.12 -1.78 16.96
N ARG A 59 -6.83 -2.90 17.63
CA ARG A 59 -6.76 -2.96 19.09
C ARG A 59 -5.51 -2.28 19.63
N ILE A 60 -4.45 -2.21 18.83
CA ILE A 60 -3.21 -1.49 19.14
C ILE A 60 -3.43 -0.02 18.81
N VAL A 61 -3.34 0.84 19.83
CA VAL A 61 -3.60 2.29 19.65
C VAL A 61 -2.61 2.95 18.70
N GLN A 62 -1.35 2.51 18.74
CA GLN A 62 -0.28 3.03 17.89
C GLN A 62 -0.51 2.77 16.38
N ASP A 63 -1.22 1.68 16.06
CA ASP A 63 -1.52 1.32 14.68
C ASP A 63 -2.76 2.03 14.12
N ARG A 64 -3.45 2.82 14.95
CA ARG A 64 -4.64 3.55 14.49
C ARG A 64 -4.24 4.69 13.58
N LEU A 65 -4.72 4.62 12.35
CA LEU A 65 -4.45 5.66 11.35
C LEU A 65 -5.38 6.86 11.58
N TYR A 66 -4.79 8.00 11.92
CA TYR A 66 -5.49 9.30 12.02
C TYR A 66 -5.07 10.21 10.85
N THR A 67 -4.93 9.63 9.66
CA THR A 67 -4.31 10.30 8.51
C THR A 67 -5.30 11.06 7.64
N ILE A 68 -6.58 11.01 7.95
CA ILE A 68 -7.62 11.74 7.23
C ILE A 68 -8.08 12.90 8.12
N ASP A 69 -8.05 14.11 7.58
CA ASP A 69 -8.46 15.33 8.29
C ASP A 69 -9.98 15.40 8.52
N ASP A 70 -10.75 14.52 7.88
CA ASP A 70 -12.19 14.43 8.05
C ASP A 70 -12.57 13.43 9.16
N PRO A 71 -13.06 13.90 10.32
CA PRO A 71 -13.45 13.03 11.43
C PRO A 71 -14.56 12.03 11.09
N PHE A 72 -15.41 12.35 10.13
CA PHE A 72 -16.50 11.45 9.71
C PHE A 72 -16.04 10.35 8.77
N ALA A 73 -14.91 10.52 8.11
CA ALA A 73 -14.34 9.55 7.19
C ALA A 73 -13.20 8.71 7.78
N TRP A 74 -12.81 8.95 9.04
CA TRP A 74 -11.65 8.27 9.65
C TRP A 74 -11.80 6.75 9.74
N CYS A 75 -13.03 6.23 9.86
CA CYS A 75 -13.31 4.80 9.86
C CYS A 75 -12.97 4.11 8.52
N TRP A 76 -12.90 4.87 7.42
CA TRP A 76 -12.50 4.39 6.10
C TRP A 76 -11.03 4.67 5.78
N SER A 77 -10.26 5.26 6.71
CA SER A 77 -8.85 5.57 6.50
C SER A 77 -7.99 4.38 6.03
N PRO A 78 -8.24 3.12 6.43
CA PRO A 78 -7.49 1.98 5.91
C PRO A 78 -7.71 1.71 4.41
N TYR A 79 -8.82 2.19 3.86
CA TYR A 79 -9.22 1.94 2.48
C TYR A 79 -8.78 3.04 1.51
N VAL A 80 -8.30 4.18 1.99
CA VAL A 80 -7.86 5.27 1.13
C VAL A 80 -6.34 5.27 0.94
N VAL A 81 -5.89 5.82 -0.19
CA VAL A 81 -4.47 6.00 -0.46
C VAL A 81 -4.05 7.37 0.03
N THR A 82 -3.43 7.43 1.20
CA THR A 82 -2.84 8.66 1.72
C THR A 82 -1.37 8.78 1.32
N PRO A 83 -0.81 9.99 1.20
CA PRO A 83 0.60 10.17 0.89
C PRO A 83 1.56 9.45 1.84
N GLN A 84 1.19 9.35 3.12
CA GLN A 84 1.99 8.69 4.15
C GLN A 84 2.03 7.17 3.99
N GLN A 85 0.99 6.59 3.40
CA GLN A 85 0.90 5.16 3.13
C GLN A 85 1.49 4.75 1.79
N GLN A 86 1.83 5.75 0.93
CA GLN A 86 2.41 5.48 -0.37
C GLN A 86 3.76 4.79 -0.24
N ARG A 87 3.87 3.62 -0.85
CA ARG A 87 5.13 2.88 -0.95
C ARG A 87 5.85 3.28 -2.23
N TYR A 88 7.15 3.55 -2.10
CA TYR A 88 8.07 3.73 -3.20
C TYR A 88 8.97 2.51 -3.33
N PHE A 89 9.49 2.27 -4.52
CA PHE A 89 10.24 1.06 -4.83
C PHE A 89 11.56 1.38 -5.53
N ASN A 90 12.49 0.42 -5.41
CA ASN A 90 13.69 0.37 -6.24
C ASN A 90 13.93 -1.09 -6.61
N THR A 91 13.93 -1.38 -7.91
CA THR A 91 13.94 -2.75 -8.43
C THR A 91 15.11 -2.98 -9.35
N THR A 92 15.73 -4.16 -9.26
CA THR A 92 16.77 -4.58 -10.22
C THR A 92 16.19 -5.05 -11.54
N THR A 93 14.96 -5.58 -11.51
CA THR A 93 14.16 -6.02 -12.65
C THR A 93 12.73 -5.55 -12.43
N PRO A 94 11.93 -5.28 -13.47
CA PRO A 94 10.53 -4.93 -13.28
C PRO A 94 9.83 -5.99 -12.41
N PHE A 95 9.01 -5.51 -11.50
CA PHE A 95 8.25 -6.34 -10.57
C PHE A 95 6.77 -6.10 -10.76
N SER A 96 5.99 -7.18 -10.86
CA SER A 96 4.54 -7.13 -10.88
C SER A 96 3.96 -8.14 -9.90
N SER A 97 2.87 -7.77 -9.27
CA SER A 97 2.09 -8.64 -8.38
C SER A 97 0.62 -8.50 -8.71
N VAL A 98 -0.05 -9.63 -8.84
CA VAL A 98 -1.51 -9.69 -8.98
C VAL A 98 -2.03 -10.62 -7.90
N ALA A 99 -3.00 -10.16 -7.13
CA ALA A 99 -3.68 -10.98 -6.15
C ALA A 99 -5.19 -10.95 -6.40
N TYR A 100 -5.82 -12.10 -6.29
CA TYR A 100 -7.26 -12.25 -6.38
C TYR A 100 -7.75 -13.10 -5.22
N LYS A 101 -8.71 -12.58 -4.49
CA LYS A 101 -9.36 -13.28 -3.38
C LYS A 101 -10.87 -13.26 -3.63
N LYS A 102 -11.50 -14.40 -3.49
CA LYS A 102 -12.95 -14.56 -3.62
C LYS A 102 -13.49 -15.31 -2.39
N GLY A 103 -14.52 -14.74 -1.77
CA GLY A 103 -15.36 -15.46 -0.81
C GLY A 103 -16.37 -16.34 -1.55
N PHE A 104 -16.50 -17.60 -1.16
CA PHE A 104 -17.37 -18.58 -1.84
C PHE A 104 -18.69 -18.83 -1.12
N VAL A 105 -19.21 -17.87 -0.38
CA VAL A 105 -20.55 -17.99 0.21
C VAL A 105 -21.56 -17.59 -0.85
N SER A 106 -22.43 -18.52 -1.26
CA SER A 106 -23.45 -18.28 -2.28
C SER A 106 -24.35 -17.11 -1.89
N GLY A 107 -24.53 -16.15 -2.82
CA GLY A 107 -25.30 -14.93 -2.59
C GLY A 107 -24.56 -13.82 -1.83
N HIS A 108 -23.44 -14.12 -1.16
CA HIS A 108 -22.69 -13.18 -0.30
C HIS A 108 -21.22 -13.12 -0.70
N GLU A 109 -20.98 -12.97 -1.99
CA GLU A 109 -19.63 -13.00 -2.54
C GLU A 109 -18.84 -11.74 -2.18
N GLU A 110 -17.60 -11.93 -1.74
CA GLU A 110 -16.60 -10.90 -1.65
C GLU A 110 -15.53 -11.14 -2.72
N ASN A 111 -15.22 -10.11 -3.49
CA ASN A 111 -14.20 -10.16 -4.52
C ASN A 111 -13.18 -9.06 -4.23
N ASP A 112 -11.91 -9.44 -4.08
CA ASP A 112 -10.79 -8.54 -3.89
C ASP A 112 -9.75 -8.79 -4.98
N ILE A 113 -9.41 -7.75 -5.73
CA ILE A 113 -8.42 -7.79 -6.80
C ILE A 113 -7.40 -6.70 -6.51
N SER A 114 -6.14 -7.08 -6.38
CA SER A 114 -5.02 -6.15 -6.21
C SER A 114 -4.02 -6.31 -7.35
N PHE A 115 -3.57 -5.21 -7.88
CA PHE A 115 -2.54 -5.14 -8.92
C PHE A 115 -1.46 -4.15 -8.53
N LEU A 116 -0.21 -4.56 -8.66
CA LEU A 116 0.97 -3.72 -8.47
C LEU A 116 1.93 -3.95 -9.64
N PHE A 117 2.41 -2.86 -10.22
CA PHE A 117 3.52 -2.89 -11.18
C PHE A 117 4.52 -1.79 -10.85
N THR A 118 5.80 -2.13 -10.85
CA THR A 118 6.87 -1.16 -10.65
C THR A 118 8.13 -1.56 -11.41
N GLY A 119 8.85 -0.57 -11.89
CA GLY A 119 10.09 -0.80 -12.63
C GLY A 119 11.01 0.41 -12.62
N ASN A 120 12.29 0.14 -12.71
CA ASN A 120 13.30 1.19 -12.83
C ASN A 120 13.57 1.50 -14.29
N ILE A 121 13.67 2.81 -14.59
CA ILE A 121 14.18 3.34 -15.84
C ILE A 121 15.61 3.84 -15.56
N GLY A 122 16.59 3.03 -15.93
CA GLY A 122 17.96 3.22 -15.48
C GLY A 122 18.13 2.96 -13.97
N LYS A 123 19.19 3.53 -13.37
CA LYS A 123 19.45 3.35 -11.93
C LYS A 123 18.66 4.30 -11.02
N PRO A 124 18.48 5.59 -11.37
CA PRO A 124 17.95 6.57 -10.43
C PRO A 124 16.42 6.68 -10.43
N LEU A 125 15.74 6.33 -11.51
CA LEU A 125 14.31 6.59 -11.68
C LEU A 125 13.51 5.28 -11.54
N ASN A 126 12.56 5.27 -10.64
CA ASN A 126 11.53 4.23 -10.51
C ASN A 126 10.15 4.82 -10.80
N LEU A 127 9.32 4.08 -11.49
CA LEU A 127 7.92 4.38 -11.72
C LEU A 127 7.07 3.17 -11.33
N GLY A 128 5.86 3.43 -10.88
CA GLY A 128 4.94 2.36 -10.56
C GLY A 128 3.49 2.77 -10.50
N VAL A 129 2.64 1.76 -10.46
CA VAL A 129 1.19 1.87 -10.35
C VAL A 129 0.67 0.76 -9.46
N GLU A 130 -0.27 1.10 -8.62
CA GLU A 130 -1.02 0.16 -7.78
C GLU A 130 -2.52 0.42 -7.98
N MET A 131 -3.31 -0.65 -8.06
CA MET A 131 -4.76 -0.58 -8.18
C MET A 131 -5.38 -1.70 -7.35
N ASP A 132 -6.43 -1.36 -6.61
CA ASP A 132 -7.22 -2.31 -5.86
C ASP A 132 -8.70 -2.13 -6.18
N TYR A 133 -9.39 -3.24 -6.32
CA TYR A 133 -10.84 -3.32 -6.44
C TYR A 133 -11.38 -4.29 -5.41
N LEU A 134 -12.32 -3.83 -4.62
CA LEU A 134 -13.00 -4.64 -3.63
C LEU A 134 -14.51 -4.49 -3.78
N ASN A 135 -15.21 -5.61 -3.82
CA ASN A 135 -16.68 -5.66 -3.83
C ASN A 135 -17.15 -6.68 -2.81
N SER A 136 -18.02 -6.25 -1.91
CA SER A 136 -18.65 -7.08 -0.88
C SER A 136 -20.15 -6.93 -0.99
N VAL A 137 -20.86 -8.03 -1.16
CA VAL A 137 -22.33 -8.02 -1.28
C VAL A 137 -23.00 -7.95 0.09
N GLY A 138 -22.38 -8.56 1.09
CA GLY A 138 -22.93 -8.61 2.45
C GLY A 138 -23.94 -9.73 2.67
N HIS A 139 -24.23 -9.99 3.94
CA HIS A 139 -25.10 -11.09 4.34
C HIS A 139 -26.55 -10.65 4.62
N TYR A 140 -26.76 -9.36 4.83
CA TYR A 140 -28.09 -8.78 5.08
C TYR A 140 -28.48 -7.86 3.94
N ALA A 141 -29.78 -7.62 3.78
CA ALA A 141 -30.30 -6.63 2.82
C ALA A 141 -29.61 -5.27 3.03
N ASN A 142 -29.29 -4.58 1.93
CA ASN A 142 -28.72 -3.24 1.94
C ASN A 142 -27.40 -3.11 2.73
N THR A 143 -26.49 -4.11 2.62
CA THR A 143 -25.16 -4.07 3.25
C THR A 143 -24.02 -4.28 2.26
N ALA A 144 -24.20 -3.87 1.01
CA ALA A 144 -23.15 -3.98 0.01
C ALA A 144 -22.12 -2.85 0.12
N GLY A 145 -20.90 -3.14 -0.28
CA GLY A 145 -19.82 -2.16 -0.36
C GLY A 145 -18.96 -2.34 -1.59
N LYS A 146 -18.44 -1.23 -2.15
CA LYS A 146 -17.51 -1.23 -3.28
C LYS A 146 -16.39 -0.25 -3.05
N LEU A 147 -15.17 -0.66 -3.38
CA LEU A 147 -13.98 0.18 -3.35
C LEU A 147 -13.27 0.10 -4.69
N TYR A 148 -12.92 1.25 -5.21
CA TYR A 148 -11.94 1.44 -6.27
C TYR A 148 -10.87 2.36 -5.73
N ARG A 149 -9.64 1.91 -5.69
CA ARG A 149 -8.53 2.78 -5.35
C ARG A 149 -7.34 2.50 -6.23
N GLY A 150 -6.47 3.50 -6.33
CA GLY A 150 -5.23 3.34 -7.04
C GLY A 150 -4.27 4.46 -6.73
N SER A 151 -3.02 4.24 -7.08
CA SER A 151 -1.99 5.25 -7.04
C SER A 151 -0.99 5.07 -8.18
N VAL A 152 -0.44 6.18 -8.60
CA VAL A 152 0.71 6.23 -9.48
C VAL A 152 1.81 7.01 -8.78
N TRP A 153 3.05 6.57 -8.93
CA TRP A 153 4.19 7.24 -8.31
C TRP A 153 5.42 7.22 -9.18
N GLY A 154 6.29 8.19 -8.89
CA GLY A 154 7.64 8.26 -9.41
C GLY A 154 8.62 8.58 -8.29
N SER A 155 9.78 7.97 -8.32
CA SER A 155 10.86 8.21 -7.37
C SER A 155 12.17 8.32 -8.14
N TYR A 156 12.84 9.46 -8.00
CA TYR A 156 14.16 9.71 -8.56
C TYR A 156 15.18 9.85 -7.43
N ASN A 157 16.21 9.03 -7.45
CA ASN A 157 17.28 9.04 -6.47
C ASN A 157 18.63 9.19 -7.16
N GLY A 158 19.07 10.44 -7.35
CA GLY A 158 20.38 10.79 -7.90
C GLY A 158 21.40 11.10 -6.81
N ALA A 159 22.63 11.45 -7.20
CA ALA A 159 23.73 11.76 -6.28
C ALA A 159 23.50 13.08 -5.50
N HIS A 160 22.91 14.08 -6.15
CA HIS A 160 22.70 15.41 -5.57
C HIS A 160 21.23 15.77 -5.37
N TYR A 161 20.34 15.09 -6.09
CA TYR A 161 18.92 15.40 -6.11
C TYR A 161 18.10 14.15 -5.96
N SER A 162 17.10 14.19 -5.11
CA SER A 162 16.07 13.16 -5.01
C SER A 162 14.68 13.79 -5.05
N MET A 163 13.75 13.06 -5.68
CA MET A 163 12.36 13.46 -5.82
C MET A 163 11.46 12.25 -5.60
N HIS A 164 10.40 12.46 -4.86
CA HIS A 164 9.31 11.50 -4.69
C HIS A 164 8.00 12.19 -5.02
N ALA A 165 7.29 11.66 -5.98
CA ALA A 165 5.99 12.18 -6.38
C ALA A 165 4.97 11.05 -6.39
N SER A 166 3.75 11.32 -5.94
CA SER A 166 2.65 10.36 -6.04
C SER A 166 1.31 11.07 -6.22
N PHE A 167 0.40 10.36 -6.87
CA PHE A 167 -0.99 10.72 -6.99
C PHE A 167 -1.84 9.51 -6.65
N GLY A 168 -2.72 9.67 -5.67
CA GLY A 168 -3.62 8.63 -5.19
C GLY A 168 -5.08 9.02 -5.37
N TRP A 169 -5.92 8.04 -5.70
CA TRP A 169 -7.36 8.21 -5.73
C TRP A 169 -8.02 7.03 -5.05
N SER A 170 -9.13 7.30 -4.37
CA SER A 170 -9.96 6.28 -3.75
C SER A 170 -11.42 6.68 -3.88
N GLN A 171 -12.25 5.74 -4.28
CA GLN A 171 -13.68 5.90 -4.34
C GLN A 171 -14.34 4.72 -3.63
N LEU A 172 -15.04 5.00 -2.58
CA LEU A 172 -15.71 4.03 -1.73
C LEU A 172 -17.21 4.31 -1.75
N SER A 173 -18.00 3.26 -1.83
CA SER A 173 -19.44 3.32 -1.60
C SER A 173 -19.84 2.20 -0.64
N SER A 174 -20.64 2.54 0.34
CA SER A 174 -21.15 1.62 1.36
C SER A 174 -22.64 1.82 1.53
N PHE A 175 -23.38 0.73 1.50
CA PHE A 175 -24.79 0.75 1.83
C PHE A 175 -24.97 0.51 3.33
N ASP A 176 -25.93 1.21 3.90
CA ASP A 176 -26.27 1.10 5.31
C ASP A 176 -27.77 0.79 5.44
N ASN A 177 -28.06 -0.29 6.14
CA ASN A 177 -29.41 -0.77 6.34
C ASN A 177 -30.08 -0.24 7.61
N GLY A 178 -29.36 0.44 8.51
CA GLY A 178 -29.88 0.99 9.76
C GLY A 178 -30.37 -0.06 10.75
N GLY A 179 -30.11 -1.34 10.51
CA GLY A 179 -30.60 -2.46 11.31
C GLY A 179 -31.99 -2.95 10.92
N LEU A 180 -32.52 -3.89 11.66
CA LEU A 180 -33.84 -4.47 11.44
C LEU A 180 -34.97 -3.46 11.76
N GLN A 181 -36.06 -3.52 10.97
CA GLN A 181 -37.22 -2.69 11.20
C GLN A 181 -37.93 -3.07 12.48
N ASP A 182 -38.10 -4.36 12.76
CA ASP A 182 -38.65 -4.90 14.01
C ASP A 182 -37.73 -5.97 14.59
N VAL A 183 -37.55 -5.96 15.90
CA VAL A 183 -36.74 -6.96 16.63
C VAL A 183 -37.40 -8.34 16.58
N THR A 184 -38.72 -8.43 16.43
CA THR A 184 -39.46 -9.69 16.29
C THR A 184 -39.08 -10.47 15.04
N ASP A 185 -38.56 -9.77 13.99
CA ASP A 185 -38.11 -10.38 12.74
C ASP A 185 -36.88 -11.30 12.94
N LEU A 186 -36.14 -11.16 14.03
CA LEU A 186 -35.06 -12.07 14.41
C LEU A 186 -35.54 -13.52 14.64
N ASN A 187 -36.80 -13.71 15.02
CA ASN A 187 -37.41 -15.02 15.23
C ASN A 187 -38.18 -15.51 14.00
N SER A 188 -38.17 -14.75 12.92
CA SER A 188 -38.83 -15.15 11.68
C SER A 188 -38.05 -16.28 10.98
N SER A 189 -38.74 -17.02 10.12
CA SER A 189 -38.14 -18.04 9.25
C SER A 189 -37.58 -17.46 7.95
N LEU A 190 -37.49 -16.14 7.84
CA LEU A 190 -36.96 -15.45 6.65
C LEU A 190 -35.43 -15.59 6.58
N ASN A 191 -34.92 -15.63 5.34
CA ASN A 191 -33.47 -15.55 5.14
C ASN A 191 -32.95 -14.17 5.58
N PRO A 192 -31.69 -14.05 6.02
CA PRO A 192 -31.12 -12.77 6.43
C PRO A 192 -31.19 -11.66 5.37
N GLU A 193 -31.13 -12.04 4.09
CA GLU A 193 -31.23 -11.13 2.94
C GLU A 193 -32.65 -10.59 2.69
N ASP A 194 -33.68 -11.30 3.18
CA ASP A 194 -35.10 -10.96 3.02
C ASP A 194 -35.66 -10.19 4.24
N LEU A 195 -34.86 -10.02 5.29
CA LEU A 195 -35.29 -9.32 6.50
C LEU A 195 -35.52 -7.82 6.21
N PRO A 196 -36.66 -7.25 6.66
CA PRO A 196 -36.94 -5.86 6.46
C PRO A 196 -35.98 -4.97 7.25
N THR A 197 -35.36 -4.01 6.56
CA THR A 197 -34.37 -3.09 7.14
C THR A 197 -34.96 -1.69 7.29
N ARG A 198 -34.43 -0.92 8.26
CA ARG A 198 -34.88 0.43 8.53
C ARG A 198 -34.52 1.42 7.45
N LEU A 199 -33.34 1.23 6.83
CA LEU A 199 -32.79 2.14 5.85
C LEU A 199 -32.37 1.39 4.58
N ASN A 200 -32.38 2.13 3.50
CA ASN A 200 -31.69 1.81 2.26
C ASN A 200 -30.92 3.08 1.87
N ALA A 201 -29.88 3.35 2.62
CA ALA A 201 -29.02 4.52 2.43
C ALA A 201 -27.69 4.14 1.82
N MET A 202 -27.11 5.04 1.04
CA MET A 202 -25.78 4.86 0.47
C MET A 202 -24.90 6.02 0.88
N THR A 203 -23.75 5.69 1.45
CA THR A 203 -22.67 6.64 1.69
C THR A 203 -21.61 6.45 0.62
N ALA A 204 -21.25 7.54 -0.06
CA ALA A 204 -20.16 7.55 -1.02
C ALA A 204 -19.06 8.49 -0.54
N TYR A 205 -17.83 8.00 -0.51
CA TYR A 205 -16.66 8.78 -0.14
C TYR A 205 -15.64 8.76 -1.27
N ARG A 206 -15.14 9.93 -1.63
CA ARG A 206 -14.10 10.07 -2.66
C ARG A 206 -12.93 10.85 -2.09
N TYR A 207 -11.74 10.29 -2.23
CA TYR A 207 -10.50 10.88 -1.75
C TYR A 207 -9.50 10.97 -2.89
N LEU A 208 -8.89 12.14 -3.03
CA LEU A 208 -7.81 12.39 -3.97
C LEU A 208 -6.62 12.95 -3.20
N SER A 209 -5.44 12.46 -3.48
CA SER A 209 -4.21 12.94 -2.86
C SER A 209 -3.11 13.15 -3.89
N GLY A 210 -2.37 14.22 -3.72
CA GLY A 210 -1.16 14.50 -4.48
C GLY A 210 -0.01 14.78 -3.52
N TYR A 211 1.16 14.23 -3.79
CA TYR A 211 2.36 14.42 -2.97
C TYR A 211 3.56 14.67 -3.87
N LEU A 212 4.36 15.65 -3.49
CA LEU A 212 5.63 15.96 -4.13
C LEU A 212 6.66 16.33 -3.06
N HIS A 213 7.71 15.56 -2.99
CA HIS A 213 8.85 15.82 -2.12
C HIS A 213 10.10 15.96 -2.97
N ASN A 214 10.85 17.04 -2.75
CA ASN A 214 12.11 17.33 -3.41
C ASN A 214 13.18 17.50 -2.36
N GLN A 215 14.35 16.96 -2.62
CA GLN A 215 15.49 17.07 -1.74
C GLN A 215 16.75 17.31 -2.57
N TYR A 216 17.49 18.32 -2.21
CA TYR A 216 18.78 18.62 -2.81
C TYR A 216 19.89 18.52 -1.76
N ALA A 217 20.92 17.73 -2.05
CA ALA A 217 22.05 17.52 -1.18
C ALA A 217 23.32 18.17 -1.77
N ILE A 218 23.92 19.06 -1.02
CA ILE A 218 25.28 19.55 -1.31
C ILE A 218 26.22 18.45 -0.82
N THR A 219 26.94 17.82 -1.75
CA THR A 219 27.83 16.69 -1.44
C THR A 219 29.28 17.07 -1.71
N LYS A 220 30.17 16.48 -0.91
CA LYS A 220 31.60 16.48 -1.18
C LYS A 220 31.99 15.12 -1.75
N GLU A 221 32.72 15.13 -2.84
CA GLU A 221 33.28 13.90 -3.40
C GLU A 221 34.46 13.42 -2.55
N ARG A 222 34.44 12.15 -2.21
CA ARG A 222 35.56 11.46 -1.57
C ARG A 222 35.94 10.28 -2.43
N GLU A 223 37.16 10.31 -2.95
CA GLU A 223 37.74 9.18 -3.65
C GLU A 223 38.36 8.22 -2.64
N TYR A 224 38.09 6.94 -2.80
CA TYR A 224 38.80 5.90 -2.09
C TYR A 224 39.14 4.75 -3.05
N THR A 225 40.32 4.18 -2.83
CA THR A 225 40.81 3.03 -3.59
C THR A 225 40.30 1.76 -2.94
N ASN A 226 39.58 0.95 -3.72
CA ASN A 226 39.13 -0.37 -3.30
C ASN A 226 39.86 -1.43 -4.12
N SER A 227 40.67 -2.25 -3.47
CA SER A 227 41.39 -3.35 -4.14
C SER A 227 40.47 -4.56 -4.23
N ILE A 228 40.16 -4.96 -5.48
CA ILE A 228 39.32 -6.13 -5.75
C ILE A 228 40.25 -7.28 -6.16
N GLU A 229 40.12 -8.41 -5.47
CA GLU A 229 40.82 -9.63 -5.83
C GLU A 229 40.19 -10.23 -7.11
N VAL A 230 40.98 -10.33 -8.17
CA VAL A 230 40.59 -10.93 -9.45
C VAL A 230 41.52 -12.12 -9.73
N ILE A 231 40.96 -13.23 -10.13
CA ILE A 231 41.75 -14.41 -10.55
C ILE A 231 41.98 -14.28 -12.06
N GLU A 232 43.21 -13.98 -12.46
CA GLU A 232 43.67 -14.02 -13.85
C GLU A 232 44.72 -15.15 -13.99
N ASP A 233 44.53 -16.04 -14.94
CA ASP A 233 45.41 -17.18 -15.24
C ASP A 233 45.75 -18.05 -14.01
N GLY A 234 44.78 -18.26 -13.11
CA GLY A 234 44.96 -19.05 -11.89
C GLY A 234 45.78 -18.39 -10.80
N LYS A 235 46.20 -17.12 -10.98
CA LYS A 235 46.88 -16.30 -9.97
C LYS A 235 45.95 -15.22 -9.42
N ARG A 236 46.07 -14.96 -8.13
CA ARG A 236 45.34 -13.86 -7.46
C ARG A 236 46.04 -12.55 -7.80
N VAL A 237 45.34 -11.65 -8.47
CA VAL A 237 45.82 -10.30 -8.81
C VAL A 237 44.88 -9.31 -8.13
N TYR A 238 45.44 -8.30 -7.45
CA TYR A 238 44.68 -7.23 -6.85
C TYR A 238 44.60 -6.08 -7.87
N LYS A 239 43.40 -5.75 -8.31
CA LYS A 239 43.14 -4.57 -9.17
C LYS A 239 42.54 -3.47 -8.31
N ASP A 240 43.21 -2.34 -8.26
CA ASP A 240 42.73 -1.15 -7.59
C ASP A 240 41.67 -0.45 -8.44
N THR A 241 40.50 -0.25 -7.88
CA THR A 241 39.41 0.48 -8.49
C THR A 241 39.13 1.72 -7.66
N ILE A 242 39.21 2.90 -8.29
CA ILE A 242 38.84 4.15 -7.64
C ILE A 242 37.32 4.23 -7.59
N LYS A 243 36.75 4.35 -6.38
CA LYS A 243 35.36 4.61 -6.18
C LYS A 243 35.18 6.03 -5.65
N VAL A 244 34.22 6.74 -6.20
CA VAL A 244 33.83 8.07 -5.76
C VAL A 244 32.57 7.92 -4.92
N GLU A 245 32.62 8.38 -3.68
CA GLU A 245 31.48 8.44 -2.78
C GLU A 245 31.09 9.90 -2.55
N HIS A 246 29.81 10.18 -2.76
CA HIS A 246 29.25 11.51 -2.49
C HIS A 246 28.77 11.60 -1.05
N ILE A 247 29.52 12.31 -0.21
CA ILE A 247 29.18 12.50 1.21
C ILE A 247 28.33 13.77 1.33
N PRO A 248 27.09 13.71 1.81
CA PRO A 248 26.26 14.88 1.98
C PRO A 248 26.85 15.80 3.06
N LEU A 249 27.09 17.05 2.72
CA LEU A 249 27.50 18.10 3.67
C LEU A 249 26.28 18.82 4.21
N MET A 250 25.26 19.02 3.39
CA MET A 250 24.02 19.72 3.73
C MET A 250 22.90 19.22 2.83
N THR A 251 21.70 19.15 3.39
CA THR A 251 20.49 18.68 2.69
C THR A 251 19.38 19.71 2.86
N PHE A 252 18.70 20.08 1.79
CA PHE A 252 17.59 21.03 1.73
C PHE A 252 16.32 20.36 1.21
#